data_4455b15b6616ec04758da958a1e291f2
#
_entry.id   4455b15b6616ec04758da958a1e291f2
#
_cell.length_a   1.000
_cell.length_b   1.000
_cell.length_c   1.000
_cell.angle_alpha   90.00
_cell.angle_beta   90.00
_cell.angle_gamma   90.00
#
_symmetry.space_group_name_H-M   'P 1'
#
loop_
_entity.id
_entity.type
_entity.pdbx_description
1 polymer ?
#
loop_
_entity_poly.entity_id
_entity_poly.type
_entity_poly.pdbx_seq_one_letter_code
_entity_poly.pdbx_strand_id
1 'polypeptide(L)'
;MTDFERLFYPRAVGIIGINEHRFGGGFFLKSLQTLKYDKPIYLFNPRLKGKEIDGIKVYGSILDLDTDTIIDYVILSVPAKLCPSLLEEIGKKGVPFVTIFTSGFSEVGNDDLEQELLQIAKKYNTRIIGPNCLGVHNPKAKLGMGLLHTPESGSLGLISQSGSISIYMLSIANFICHTYCSKVISIGNQIDLNVIDFLKYFLTDDDTKIIGIYLENLKNQQIGRQFLEITRKLTISKEKPVLLWKVGYGESTKEAIYSHTGGLAGSSNLWEAMAKQSGAILVQGSYELTSLAMAFNYIDLKQIDRNLGIVALGGGSSIEVTELMEINNLSVPKLNKETEEKFKMFLPEINTIFRNPLDLGAFGYDAERFSKTLIAIDQDPNVSVIVFVKPRHIDENFIAAVIKAKTKIKKPLIGITNKINDEIDVFKDVLSLKQELFNVGVPIFESMELAAKALDRMCSYKEFLEKYKNYNLTLANT
;
A
#
# COMPACT_ATOMS: atom_id res chain seq x y z
N MET A 1 -14.54 10.23 -21.05
CA MET A 1 -13.75 9.50 -20.01
C MET A 1 -12.71 10.47 -19.47
N THR A 2 -12.52 10.58 -18.17
CA THR A 2 -11.54 11.51 -17.55
C THR A 2 -10.12 11.08 -17.94
N ASP A 3 -9.33 12.01 -18.48
CA ASP A 3 -7.93 11.72 -18.87
C ASP A 3 -7.03 11.84 -17.64
N PHE A 4 -6.95 10.77 -16.86
CA PHE A 4 -6.11 10.71 -15.64
C PHE A 4 -4.61 10.76 -15.91
N GLU A 5 -4.16 10.53 -17.16
CA GLU A 5 -2.74 10.68 -17.49
C GLU A 5 -2.26 12.12 -17.26
N ARG A 6 -3.12 13.11 -17.53
CA ARG A 6 -2.81 14.52 -17.24
C ARG A 6 -2.75 14.84 -15.74
N LEU A 7 -3.39 14.02 -14.89
CA LEU A 7 -3.30 14.15 -13.44
C LEU A 7 -2.01 13.52 -12.89
N PHE A 8 -1.70 12.31 -13.33
CA PHE A 8 -0.56 11.55 -12.80
C PHE A 8 0.77 11.87 -13.48
N TYR A 9 0.74 12.42 -14.70
CA TYR A 9 1.91 12.84 -15.48
C TYR A 9 1.72 14.29 -16.00
N PRO A 10 1.50 15.27 -15.11
CA PRO A 10 1.19 16.63 -15.52
C PRO A 10 2.39 17.27 -16.24
N ARG A 11 2.09 18.02 -17.32
CA ARG A 11 3.09 18.80 -18.06
C ARG A 11 3.62 19.99 -17.26
N ALA A 12 2.83 20.50 -16.34
CA ALA A 12 3.22 21.47 -15.33
C ALA A 12 2.30 21.41 -14.12
N VAL A 13 2.82 21.81 -12.96
CA VAL A 13 2.09 21.90 -11.69
C VAL A 13 2.00 23.35 -11.24
N GLY A 14 0.81 23.80 -10.85
CA GLY A 14 0.59 25.08 -10.19
C GLY A 14 0.40 24.90 -8.68
N ILE A 15 0.97 25.76 -7.85
CA ILE A 15 0.72 25.83 -6.41
C ILE A 15 0.15 27.20 -6.08
N ILE A 16 -1.12 27.25 -5.70
CA ILE A 16 -1.81 28.47 -5.27
C ILE A 16 -1.85 28.50 -3.73
N GLY A 17 -1.41 29.60 -3.15
CA GLY A 17 -1.25 29.76 -1.72
C GLY A 17 0.15 29.39 -1.22
N ILE A 18 1.14 29.55 -2.10
CA ILE A 18 2.56 29.40 -1.71
C ILE A 18 2.92 30.41 -0.62
N ASN A 19 3.73 30.00 0.34
CA ASN A 19 4.28 30.86 1.38
C ASN A 19 5.75 30.48 1.66
N GLU A 20 6.43 31.34 2.41
CA GLU A 20 7.83 31.13 2.81
C GLU A 20 7.98 30.07 3.93
N HIS A 21 6.87 29.60 4.51
CA HIS A 21 6.85 28.57 5.55
C HIS A 21 6.74 27.18 4.93
N ARG A 22 7.22 26.16 5.68
CA ARG A 22 7.18 24.75 5.25
C ARG A 22 5.77 24.12 5.35
N PHE A 23 4.73 24.87 5.66
CA PHE A 23 3.36 24.42 5.79
C PHE A 23 2.50 24.95 4.63
N GLY A 24 1.41 24.29 4.29
CA GLY A 24 0.55 24.65 3.15
C GLY A 24 1.27 24.51 1.82
N GLY A 25 1.23 25.54 0.96
CA GLY A 25 1.84 25.50 -0.38
C GLY A 25 3.34 25.19 -0.38
N GLY A 26 4.09 25.64 0.64
CA GLY A 26 5.52 25.34 0.79
C GLY A 26 5.81 23.85 1.05
N PHE A 27 4.89 23.13 1.69
CA PHE A 27 4.99 21.69 1.89
C PHE A 27 4.98 20.93 0.55
N PHE A 28 4.10 21.30 -0.37
CA PHE A 28 4.00 20.68 -1.69
C PHE A 28 5.20 21.03 -2.57
N LEU A 29 5.66 22.28 -2.54
CA LEU A 29 6.86 22.67 -3.26
C LEU A 29 8.07 21.84 -2.82
N LYS A 30 8.27 21.71 -1.50
CA LYS A 30 9.37 20.91 -0.94
C LYS A 30 9.26 19.43 -1.33
N SER A 31 8.04 18.89 -1.39
CA SER A 31 7.79 17.53 -1.86
C SER A 31 8.24 17.31 -3.31
N LEU A 32 7.85 18.21 -4.22
CA LEU A 32 8.25 18.16 -5.63
C LEU A 32 9.78 18.28 -5.78
N GLN A 33 10.41 19.17 -5.03
CA GLN A 33 11.87 19.34 -5.04
C GLN A 33 12.60 18.09 -4.52
N THR A 34 12.12 17.47 -3.45
CA THR A 34 12.71 16.26 -2.87
C THR A 34 12.69 15.11 -3.88
N LEU A 35 11.62 14.95 -4.64
CA LEU A 35 11.50 13.97 -5.72
C LEU A 35 12.20 14.42 -7.02
N LYS A 36 12.77 15.62 -7.05
CA LYS A 36 13.40 16.19 -8.25
C LYS A 36 12.43 16.24 -9.43
N TYR A 37 11.21 16.78 -9.19
CA TYR A 37 10.23 16.99 -10.25
C TYR A 37 10.85 17.81 -11.39
N ASP A 38 10.75 17.34 -12.63
CA ASP A 38 11.53 17.85 -13.77
C ASP A 38 10.70 18.65 -14.78
N LYS A 39 9.42 18.91 -14.46
CA LYS A 39 8.54 19.74 -15.28
C LYS A 39 8.35 21.12 -14.62
N PRO A 40 7.83 22.13 -15.35
CA PRO A 40 7.60 23.46 -14.79
C PRO A 40 6.71 23.45 -13.55
N ILE A 41 7.10 24.25 -12.55
CA ILE A 41 6.32 24.55 -11.35
C ILE A 41 6.00 26.05 -11.37
N TYR A 42 4.72 26.40 -11.23
CA TYR A 42 4.25 27.78 -11.16
C TYR A 42 3.72 28.07 -9.75
N LEU A 43 4.20 29.16 -9.17
CA LEU A 43 3.86 29.57 -7.81
C LEU A 43 2.98 30.81 -7.83
N PHE A 44 1.89 30.80 -7.02
CA PHE A 44 0.92 31.89 -7.01
C PHE A 44 0.62 32.36 -5.59
N ASN A 45 0.84 33.68 -5.34
CA ASN A 45 0.41 34.37 -4.14
C ASN A 45 0.43 35.89 -4.42
N PRO A 46 -0.71 36.60 -4.34
CA PRO A 46 -0.76 38.04 -4.63
C PRO A 46 0.14 38.88 -3.71
N ARG A 47 0.38 38.44 -2.46
CA ARG A 47 1.23 39.16 -1.50
C ARG A 47 2.73 38.98 -1.79
N LEU A 48 3.10 37.98 -2.54
CA LEU A 48 4.47 37.63 -2.86
C LEU A 48 4.78 37.84 -4.36
N LYS A 49 3.87 38.47 -5.11
CA LYS A 49 4.03 38.74 -6.55
C LYS A 49 5.36 39.41 -6.84
N GLY A 50 6.11 38.85 -7.78
CA GLY A 50 7.43 39.36 -8.21
C GLY A 50 8.60 38.90 -7.35
N LYS A 51 8.38 38.26 -6.18
CA LYS A 51 9.42 37.58 -5.42
C LYS A 51 9.76 36.21 -6.04
N GLU A 52 10.82 35.60 -5.54
CA GLU A 52 11.21 34.23 -5.83
C GLU A 52 11.21 33.38 -4.54
N ILE A 53 10.78 32.15 -4.65
CA ILE A 53 10.89 31.13 -3.60
C ILE A 53 11.64 29.95 -4.18
N ASP A 54 12.78 29.61 -3.57
CA ASP A 54 13.69 28.56 -4.03
C ASP A 54 14.05 28.68 -5.54
N GLY A 55 14.26 29.93 -6.01
CA GLY A 55 14.60 30.22 -7.40
C GLY A 55 13.42 30.18 -8.39
N ILE A 56 12.20 30.03 -7.90
CA ILE A 56 10.98 30.00 -8.72
C ILE A 56 10.21 31.30 -8.52
N LYS A 57 9.91 32.00 -9.63
CA LYS A 57 9.14 33.26 -9.62
C LYS A 57 7.72 33.04 -9.10
N VAL A 58 7.24 33.94 -8.25
CA VAL A 58 5.88 33.97 -7.74
C VAL A 58 5.03 34.96 -8.54
N TYR A 59 3.91 34.49 -9.07
CA TYR A 59 2.89 35.28 -9.76
C TYR A 59 1.77 35.69 -8.79
N GLY A 60 1.03 36.73 -9.12
CA GLY A 60 -0.11 37.20 -8.32
C GLY A 60 -1.34 36.31 -8.47
N SER A 61 -1.63 35.91 -9.71
CA SER A 61 -2.75 35.04 -10.11
C SER A 61 -2.29 34.07 -11.18
N ILE A 62 -2.98 32.95 -11.34
CA ILE A 62 -2.79 32.02 -12.45
C ILE A 62 -3.12 32.67 -13.80
N LEU A 63 -3.95 33.70 -13.80
CA LEU A 63 -4.28 34.48 -14.99
C LEU A 63 -3.21 35.47 -15.41
N ASP A 64 -2.18 35.69 -14.58
CA ASP A 64 -0.98 36.49 -14.97
C ASP A 64 -0.08 35.75 -15.96
N LEU A 65 -0.28 34.45 -16.15
CA LEU A 65 0.49 33.65 -17.11
C LEU A 65 -0.03 33.84 -18.53
N ASP A 66 0.88 33.74 -19.49
CA ASP A 66 0.53 33.77 -20.92
C ASP A 66 -0.54 32.71 -21.23
N THR A 67 -1.42 33.02 -22.18
CA THR A 67 -2.53 32.14 -22.58
C THR A 67 -2.07 30.76 -22.99
N ASP A 68 -0.90 30.66 -23.63
CA ASP A 68 -0.32 29.42 -24.15
C ASP A 68 0.36 28.55 -23.07
N THR A 69 0.53 29.09 -21.86
CA THR A 69 1.10 28.33 -20.73
C THR A 69 0.11 27.26 -20.30
N ILE A 70 0.53 26.01 -20.42
CA ILE A 70 -0.30 24.85 -20.07
C ILE A 70 0.03 24.40 -18.66
N ILE A 71 -1.00 24.25 -17.82
CA ILE A 71 -0.92 23.62 -16.49
C ILE A 71 -1.96 22.52 -16.45
N ASP A 72 -1.55 21.30 -16.11
CA ASP A 72 -2.47 20.15 -16.03
C ASP A 72 -3.00 19.90 -14.63
N TYR A 73 -2.26 20.31 -13.61
CA TYR A 73 -2.60 20.04 -12.23
C TYR A 73 -2.28 21.23 -11.33
N VAL A 74 -3.26 21.63 -10.50
CA VAL A 74 -3.09 22.70 -9.51
C VAL A 74 -3.32 22.16 -8.10
N ILE A 75 -2.48 22.58 -7.16
CA ILE A 75 -2.65 22.37 -5.73
C ILE A 75 -3.09 23.69 -5.12
N LEU A 76 -4.31 23.71 -4.56
CA LEU A 76 -4.93 24.88 -3.94
C LEU A 76 -4.82 24.78 -2.41
N SER A 77 -3.99 25.64 -1.83
CA SER A 77 -3.67 25.66 -0.39
C SER A 77 -3.92 27.04 0.20
N VAL A 78 -5.19 27.41 0.26
CA VAL A 78 -5.68 28.72 0.75
C VAL A 78 -6.86 28.51 1.69
N PRO A 79 -7.24 29.50 2.52
CA PRO A 79 -8.47 29.41 3.35
C PRO A 79 -9.71 29.05 2.51
N ALA A 80 -10.57 28.18 3.05
CA ALA A 80 -11.72 27.61 2.34
C ALA A 80 -12.60 28.66 1.62
N LYS A 81 -12.83 29.82 2.25
CA LYS A 81 -13.63 30.93 1.70
C LYS A 81 -13.08 31.51 0.39
N LEU A 82 -11.79 31.32 0.12
CA LEU A 82 -11.16 31.80 -1.12
C LEU A 82 -11.16 30.74 -2.24
N CYS A 83 -11.48 29.51 -1.92
CA CYS A 83 -11.43 28.41 -2.90
C CYS A 83 -12.36 28.62 -4.10
N PRO A 84 -13.62 29.09 -3.97
CA PRO A 84 -14.49 29.29 -5.11
C PRO A 84 -13.95 30.28 -6.13
N SER A 85 -13.54 31.47 -5.70
CA SER A 85 -13.00 32.51 -6.60
C SER A 85 -11.73 32.05 -7.33
N LEU A 86 -10.83 31.36 -6.61
CA LEU A 86 -9.60 30.84 -7.20
C LEU A 86 -9.85 29.62 -8.11
N LEU A 87 -10.82 28.78 -7.79
CA LEU A 87 -11.25 27.71 -8.69
C LEU A 87 -11.84 28.25 -10.00
N GLU A 88 -12.51 29.40 -9.95
CA GLU A 88 -12.98 30.08 -11.17
C GLU A 88 -11.81 30.60 -12.03
N GLU A 89 -10.75 31.14 -11.42
CA GLU A 89 -9.53 31.52 -12.14
C GLU A 89 -8.83 30.30 -12.76
N ILE A 90 -8.71 29.19 -12.00
CA ILE A 90 -8.16 27.90 -12.45
C ILE A 90 -8.95 27.38 -13.64
N GLY A 91 -10.29 27.43 -13.57
CA GLY A 91 -11.17 27.02 -14.64
C GLY A 91 -11.04 27.90 -15.90
N LYS A 92 -10.98 29.22 -15.76
CA LYS A 92 -10.71 30.17 -16.88
C LYS A 92 -9.39 29.89 -17.57
N LYS A 93 -8.36 29.45 -16.83
CA LYS A 93 -7.06 29.04 -17.37
C LYS A 93 -7.12 27.70 -18.10
N GLY A 94 -8.20 26.94 -17.97
CA GLY A 94 -8.38 25.63 -18.60
C GLY A 94 -7.62 24.47 -17.94
N VAL A 95 -7.36 24.58 -16.64
CA VAL A 95 -6.71 23.52 -15.87
C VAL A 95 -7.69 22.36 -15.63
N PRO A 96 -7.35 21.13 -16.01
CA PRO A 96 -8.28 20.00 -15.90
C PRO A 96 -8.40 19.42 -14.50
N PHE A 97 -7.36 19.53 -13.65
CA PHE A 97 -7.37 18.93 -12.32
C PHE A 97 -6.89 19.88 -11.23
N VAL A 98 -7.62 19.88 -10.12
CA VAL A 98 -7.24 20.63 -8.92
C VAL A 98 -7.37 19.76 -7.68
N THR A 99 -6.35 19.76 -6.83
CA THR A 99 -6.45 19.27 -5.45
C THR A 99 -6.72 20.45 -4.53
N ILE A 100 -7.75 20.35 -3.69
CA ILE A 100 -8.03 21.32 -2.64
C ILE A 100 -7.53 20.72 -1.32
N PHE A 101 -6.36 21.21 -0.87
CA PHE A 101 -5.71 20.74 0.37
C PHE A 101 -6.48 21.14 1.62
N THR A 102 -7.05 22.31 1.58
CA THR A 102 -7.66 22.98 2.74
C THR A 102 -8.87 22.22 3.26
N SER A 103 -9.05 22.22 4.58
CA SER A 103 -10.27 21.86 5.32
C SER A 103 -11.18 23.08 5.53
N GLY A 104 -12.38 22.87 6.07
CA GLY A 104 -13.36 23.92 6.37
C GLY A 104 -14.61 23.83 5.48
N PHE A 105 -14.97 22.64 5.04
CA PHE A 105 -16.11 22.34 4.18
C PHE A 105 -17.17 21.48 4.89
N SER A 106 -17.69 20.43 4.29
CA SER A 106 -18.77 19.62 4.89
C SER A 106 -18.40 18.98 6.24
N GLU A 107 -17.13 18.72 6.48
CA GLU A 107 -16.65 18.20 7.77
C GLU A 107 -16.84 19.19 8.96
N VAL A 108 -17.09 20.45 8.65
CA VAL A 108 -17.47 21.47 9.64
C VAL A 108 -18.85 22.10 9.35
N GLY A 109 -19.67 21.43 8.53
CA GLY A 109 -21.04 21.86 8.21
C GLY A 109 -21.17 22.93 7.12
N ASN A 110 -20.14 23.18 6.32
CA ASN A 110 -20.15 24.13 5.20
C ASN A 110 -20.47 23.43 3.86
N ASP A 111 -21.60 22.73 3.80
CA ASP A 111 -22.01 21.98 2.59
C ASP A 111 -22.27 22.90 1.40
N ASP A 112 -22.80 24.11 1.62
CA ASP A 112 -23.07 25.09 0.55
C ASP A 112 -21.79 25.45 -0.21
N LEU A 113 -20.65 25.54 0.49
CA LEU A 113 -19.38 25.85 -0.13
C LEU A 113 -18.89 24.71 -1.05
N GLU A 114 -19.14 23.45 -0.69
CA GLU A 114 -18.87 22.29 -1.58
C GLU A 114 -19.75 22.32 -2.83
N GLN A 115 -21.03 22.68 -2.69
CA GLN A 115 -21.93 22.80 -3.83
C GLN A 115 -21.50 23.91 -4.80
N GLU A 116 -21.05 25.05 -4.28
CA GLU A 116 -20.48 26.14 -5.08
C GLU A 116 -19.26 25.67 -5.87
N LEU A 117 -18.30 24.97 -5.21
CA LEU A 117 -17.14 24.39 -5.88
C LEU A 117 -17.53 23.44 -7.02
N LEU A 118 -18.52 22.57 -6.80
CA LEU A 118 -18.99 21.64 -7.82
C LEU A 118 -19.62 22.35 -9.03
N GLN A 119 -20.37 23.44 -8.81
CA GLN A 119 -20.96 24.24 -9.90
C GLN A 119 -19.87 24.89 -10.74
N ILE A 120 -18.85 25.47 -10.11
CA ILE A 120 -17.71 26.07 -10.81
C ILE A 120 -16.90 25.01 -11.57
N ALA A 121 -16.59 23.90 -10.94
CA ALA A 121 -15.86 22.79 -11.56
C ALA A 121 -16.58 22.27 -12.82
N LYS A 122 -17.90 22.08 -12.74
CA LYS A 122 -18.76 21.68 -13.87
C LYS A 122 -18.75 22.71 -15.00
N LYS A 123 -18.84 24.00 -14.66
CA LYS A 123 -18.86 25.13 -15.63
C LYS A 123 -17.60 25.13 -16.50
N TYR A 124 -16.44 24.83 -15.91
CA TYR A 124 -15.15 24.90 -16.60
C TYR A 124 -14.58 23.53 -16.97
N ASN A 125 -15.28 22.44 -16.70
CA ASN A 125 -14.81 21.07 -16.90
C ASN A 125 -13.48 20.78 -16.14
N THR A 126 -13.30 21.39 -14.97
CA THR A 126 -12.18 21.13 -14.03
C THR A 126 -12.62 20.05 -13.05
N ARG A 127 -11.78 19.07 -12.78
CA ARG A 127 -12.10 17.98 -11.84
C ARG A 127 -11.42 18.24 -10.49
N ILE A 128 -12.11 17.99 -9.40
CA ILE A 128 -11.66 18.26 -8.04
C ILE A 128 -11.27 16.96 -7.33
N ILE A 129 -10.07 16.93 -6.73
CA ILE A 129 -9.65 15.94 -5.73
C ILE A 129 -9.81 16.59 -4.36
N GLY A 130 -10.53 15.95 -3.46
CA GLY A 130 -10.83 16.49 -2.13
C GLY A 130 -12.20 17.11 -1.99
N PRO A 131 -12.34 18.25 -1.28
CA PRO A 131 -11.33 18.98 -0.51
C PRO A 131 -10.79 18.20 0.72
N ASN A 132 -10.01 18.90 1.57
CA ASN A 132 -9.46 18.31 2.80
C ASN A 132 -8.60 17.06 2.52
N CYS A 133 -7.64 17.16 1.59
CA CYS A 133 -6.82 16.04 1.14
C CYS A 133 -5.42 16.46 0.69
N LEU A 134 -4.50 15.51 0.54
CA LEU A 134 -3.14 15.75 0.06
C LEU A 134 -3.01 15.63 -1.48
N GLY A 135 -4.02 15.14 -2.17
CA GLY A 135 -3.98 14.95 -3.62
C GLY A 135 -3.25 13.69 -4.05
N VAL A 136 -2.40 13.78 -5.06
CA VAL A 136 -1.81 12.62 -5.71
C VAL A 136 -0.29 12.57 -5.61
N HIS A 137 0.23 11.33 -5.54
CA HIS A 137 1.64 11.02 -5.59
C HIS A 137 1.89 9.97 -6.67
N ASN A 138 2.91 10.21 -7.49
CA ASN A 138 3.39 9.28 -8.52
C ASN A 138 4.92 9.37 -8.58
N PRO A 139 5.65 8.41 -7.98
CA PRO A 139 7.12 8.43 -7.95
C PRO A 139 7.72 8.42 -9.36
N LYS A 140 7.14 7.66 -10.30
CA LYS A 140 7.60 7.56 -11.70
C LYS A 140 7.57 8.92 -12.41
N ALA A 141 6.59 9.77 -12.08
CA ALA A 141 6.50 11.15 -12.57
C ALA A 141 7.19 12.16 -11.64
N LYS A 142 7.82 11.71 -10.55
CA LYS A 142 8.41 12.56 -9.51
C LYS A 142 7.41 13.53 -8.86
N LEU A 143 6.12 13.20 -8.95
CA LEU A 143 5.02 13.98 -8.40
C LEU A 143 4.78 13.58 -6.94
N GLY A 144 4.92 14.51 -6.00
CA GLY A 144 4.84 14.24 -4.56
C GLY A 144 3.71 14.97 -3.85
N MET A 145 3.20 14.35 -2.78
CA MET A 145 2.17 14.93 -1.90
C MET A 145 2.61 15.03 -0.43
N GLY A 146 3.90 14.87 -0.13
CA GLY A 146 4.40 14.86 1.26
C GLY A 146 5.93 14.86 1.34
N LEU A 147 6.49 14.71 2.55
CA LEU A 147 7.94 14.80 2.80
C LEU A 147 8.66 13.44 2.91
N LEU A 148 7.91 12.35 3.13
CA LEU A 148 8.47 11.00 3.30
C LEU A 148 8.34 10.21 2.00
N HIS A 149 9.19 10.55 1.04
CA HIS A 149 9.20 9.93 -0.27
C HIS A 149 10.49 9.19 -0.54
N THR A 150 10.36 8.07 -1.23
CA THR A 150 11.46 7.44 -1.96
C THR A 150 11.25 7.68 -3.45
N PRO A 151 12.31 7.81 -4.26
CA PRO A 151 12.19 7.95 -5.70
C PRO A 151 11.77 6.65 -6.40
N GLU A 152 11.79 5.52 -5.68
CA GLU A 152 11.46 4.21 -6.20
C GLU A 152 9.97 4.11 -6.50
N SER A 153 9.67 3.61 -7.68
CA SER A 153 8.32 3.27 -8.12
C SER A 153 8.12 1.77 -8.09
N GLY A 154 6.94 1.34 -7.66
CA GLY A 154 6.59 -0.09 -7.57
C GLY A 154 5.19 -0.38 -8.09
N SER A 155 4.58 -1.40 -7.53
CA SER A 155 3.33 -1.99 -8.03
C SER A 155 2.10 -1.69 -7.16
N LEU A 156 2.26 -1.04 -6.00
CA LEU A 156 1.18 -0.79 -5.05
C LEU A 156 0.46 0.54 -5.36
N GLY A 157 -0.81 0.49 -5.74
CA GLY A 157 -1.69 1.64 -5.80
C GLY A 157 -2.39 1.84 -4.46
N LEU A 158 -2.32 3.03 -3.87
CA LEU A 158 -3.01 3.35 -2.62
C LEU A 158 -4.09 4.41 -2.85
N ILE A 159 -5.29 4.18 -2.33
CA ILE A 159 -6.36 5.17 -2.23
C ILE A 159 -6.71 5.35 -0.76
N SER A 160 -6.63 6.58 -0.26
CA SER A 160 -6.92 6.86 1.14
C SER A 160 -7.86 8.05 1.29
N GLN A 161 -8.92 7.87 2.06
CA GLN A 161 -9.82 8.96 2.42
C GLN A 161 -9.14 9.96 3.40
N SER A 162 -8.18 9.49 4.20
CA SER A 162 -7.41 10.32 5.12
C SER A 162 -6.01 10.66 4.55
N GLY A 163 -5.64 11.95 4.60
CA GLY A 163 -4.31 12.42 4.18
C GLY A 163 -3.18 11.86 5.07
N SER A 164 -3.36 11.89 6.39
CA SER A 164 -2.34 11.36 7.33
C SER A 164 -2.15 9.84 7.18
N ILE A 165 -3.23 9.09 7.01
CA ILE A 165 -3.16 7.64 6.78
C ILE A 165 -2.47 7.33 5.45
N SER A 166 -2.67 8.13 4.40
CA SER A 166 -1.98 7.91 3.12
C SER A 166 -0.46 8.02 3.25
N ILE A 167 0.03 9.05 3.98
CA ILE A 167 1.47 9.20 4.26
C ILE A 167 1.97 8.05 5.15
N TYR A 168 1.20 7.66 6.16
CA TYR A 168 1.58 6.59 7.08
C TYR A 168 1.70 5.24 6.35
N MET A 169 0.70 4.87 5.55
CA MET A 169 0.75 3.67 4.72
C MET A 169 1.92 3.69 3.73
N LEU A 170 2.16 4.83 3.06
CA LEU A 170 3.28 5.00 2.16
C LEU A 170 4.62 4.77 2.87
N SER A 171 4.78 5.32 4.09
CA SER A 171 6.00 5.15 4.88
C SER A 171 6.24 3.69 5.28
N ILE A 172 5.21 2.99 5.76
CA ILE A 172 5.32 1.56 6.12
C ILE A 172 5.65 0.74 4.87
N ALA A 173 4.94 0.96 3.77
CA ALA A 173 5.16 0.24 2.52
C ALA A 173 6.62 0.41 2.03
N ASN A 174 7.12 1.64 1.99
CA ASN A 174 8.46 1.94 1.47
C ASN A 174 9.58 1.46 2.41
N PHE A 175 9.52 1.84 3.70
CA PHE A 175 10.66 1.68 4.61
C PHE A 175 10.64 0.39 5.42
N ILE A 176 9.46 -0.21 5.62
CA ILE A 176 9.33 -1.44 6.40
C ILE A 176 9.12 -2.65 5.50
N CYS A 177 8.24 -2.53 4.52
CA CYS A 177 7.83 -3.63 3.65
C CYS A 177 8.59 -3.66 2.31
N HIS A 178 9.44 -2.69 2.01
CA HIS A 178 10.14 -2.56 0.71
C HIS A 178 9.21 -2.79 -0.49
N THR A 179 7.97 -2.31 -0.34
CA THR A 179 6.92 -2.40 -1.36
C THR A 179 6.57 -0.99 -1.79
N TYR A 180 7.07 -0.61 -2.95
CA TYR A 180 6.96 0.75 -3.44
C TYR A 180 5.64 0.99 -4.14
N CYS A 181 5.15 2.23 -4.06
CA CYS A 181 3.90 2.60 -4.68
C CYS A 181 4.06 2.95 -6.16
N SER A 182 3.09 2.56 -6.97
CA SER A 182 2.90 3.08 -8.31
C SER A 182 2.27 4.46 -8.24
N LYS A 183 1.19 4.58 -7.48
CA LYS A 183 0.43 5.81 -7.26
C LYS A 183 -0.19 5.81 -5.88
N VAL A 184 -0.28 7.00 -5.26
CA VAL A 184 -1.04 7.19 -4.02
C VAL A 184 -2.01 8.35 -4.21
N ILE A 185 -3.24 8.16 -3.81
CA ILE A 185 -4.31 9.15 -3.94
C ILE A 185 -4.94 9.39 -2.56
N SER A 186 -4.78 10.61 -2.05
CA SER A 186 -5.52 11.10 -0.89
C SER A 186 -6.78 11.80 -1.41
N ILE A 187 -7.96 11.24 -1.12
CA ILE A 187 -9.23 11.66 -1.75
C ILE A 187 -10.10 12.58 -0.89
N GLY A 188 -9.84 12.72 0.42
CA GLY A 188 -10.55 13.62 1.34
C GLY A 188 -12.06 13.47 1.30
N ASN A 189 -12.79 14.60 1.19
CA ASN A 189 -14.27 14.64 1.23
C ASN A 189 -14.92 14.05 -0.03
N GLN A 190 -14.19 13.82 -1.12
CA GLN A 190 -14.69 13.17 -2.36
C GLN A 190 -15.91 13.88 -2.97
N ILE A 191 -15.88 15.21 -3.08
CA ILE A 191 -17.06 15.96 -3.60
C ILE A 191 -17.29 15.71 -5.08
N ASP A 192 -16.23 15.57 -5.89
CA ASP A 192 -16.26 15.29 -7.32
C ASP A 192 -15.63 13.94 -7.63
N LEU A 193 -14.29 13.87 -7.76
CA LEU A 193 -13.59 12.60 -7.92
C LEU A 193 -13.62 11.79 -6.64
N ASN A 194 -13.98 10.51 -6.75
CA ASN A 194 -14.17 9.62 -5.62
C ASN A 194 -13.42 8.29 -5.83
N VAL A 195 -13.50 7.39 -4.87
CA VAL A 195 -12.82 6.08 -4.90
C VAL A 195 -13.12 5.28 -6.18
N ILE A 196 -14.33 5.39 -6.74
CA ILE A 196 -14.73 4.65 -7.95
C ILE A 196 -13.97 5.13 -9.17
N ASP A 197 -13.74 6.44 -9.29
CA ASP A 197 -13.02 7.01 -10.43
C ASP A 197 -11.58 6.50 -10.49
N PHE A 198 -10.92 6.45 -9.35
CA PHE A 198 -9.56 5.93 -9.25
C PHE A 198 -9.48 4.41 -9.40
N LEU A 199 -10.46 3.66 -8.89
CA LEU A 199 -10.54 2.21 -9.14
C LEU A 199 -10.77 1.90 -10.62
N LYS A 200 -11.56 2.72 -11.34
CA LYS A 200 -11.71 2.61 -12.80
C LYS A 200 -10.40 2.89 -13.53
N TYR A 201 -9.63 3.88 -13.08
CA TYR A 201 -8.29 4.13 -13.63
C TYR A 201 -7.37 2.93 -13.43
N PHE A 202 -7.36 2.31 -12.25
CA PHE A 202 -6.53 1.13 -11.98
C PHE A 202 -6.90 -0.13 -12.78
N LEU A 203 -8.05 -0.17 -13.46
CA LEU A 203 -8.34 -1.26 -14.41
C LEU A 203 -7.40 -1.25 -15.62
N THR A 204 -6.93 -0.07 -16.02
CA THR A 204 -6.11 0.13 -17.22
C THR A 204 -4.68 0.55 -16.92
N ASP A 205 -4.38 0.91 -15.66
CA ASP A 205 -3.04 1.28 -15.23
C ASP A 205 -2.18 0.03 -15.05
N ASP A 206 -1.26 -0.20 -15.97
CA ASP A 206 -0.37 -1.35 -15.95
C ASP A 206 0.73 -1.30 -14.89
N ASP A 207 1.05 -0.11 -14.38
CA ASP A 207 2.01 0.05 -13.28
C ASP A 207 1.45 -0.49 -11.95
N THR A 208 0.12 -0.40 -11.74
CA THR A 208 -0.54 -0.87 -10.51
C THR A 208 -0.94 -2.34 -10.61
N LYS A 209 -0.40 -3.19 -9.73
CA LYS A 209 -0.72 -4.62 -9.64
C LYS A 209 -1.49 -4.99 -8.37
N ILE A 210 -1.30 -4.23 -7.29
CA ILE A 210 -1.92 -4.43 -5.98
C ILE A 210 -2.61 -3.13 -5.61
N ILE A 211 -3.80 -3.18 -5.04
CA ILE A 211 -4.57 -1.99 -4.67
C ILE A 211 -4.87 -2.01 -3.18
N GLY A 212 -4.37 -1.02 -2.44
CA GLY A 212 -4.69 -0.79 -1.04
C GLY A 212 -5.67 0.37 -0.89
N ILE A 213 -6.71 0.19 -0.08
CA ILE A 213 -7.75 1.20 0.13
C ILE A 213 -7.97 1.42 1.63
N TYR A 214 -7.89 2.67 2.08
CA TYR A 214 -8.42 3.10 3.37
C TYR A 214 -9.71 3.88 3.14
N LEU A 215 -10.81 3.43 3.74
CA LEU A 215 -12.13 3.99 3.51
C LEU A 215 -12.93 4.12 4.80
N GLU A 216 -13.48 5.31 5.02
CA GLU A 216 -14.35 5.64 6.15
C GLU A 216 -15.82 5.46 5.78
N ASN A 217 -16.22 5.91 4.59
CA ASN A 217 -17.58 5.82 4.10
C ASN A 217 -17.67 5.80 2.56
N LEU A 218 -18.85 5.47 2.06
CA LEU A 218 -19.29 5.72 0.68
C LEU A 218 -20.49 6.67 0.72
N LYS A 219 -20.52 7.68 -0.12
CA LYS A 219 -21.53 8.76 -0.07
C LYS A 219 -22.97 8.30 -0.24
N ASN A 220 -23.23 7.23 -1.02
CA ASN A 220 -24.57 6.72 -1.26
C ASN A 220 -24.59 5.27 -1.74
N GLN A 221 -25.78 4.67 -1.85
CA GLN A 221 -25.97 3.28 -2.26
C GLN A 221 -25.51 3.00 -3.70
N GLN A 222 -25.66 3.97 -4.61
CA GLN A 222 -25.24 3.82 -6.01
C GLN A 222 -23.71 3.68 -6.11
N ILE A 223 -22.97 4.47 -5.34
CA ILE A 223 -21.51 4.33 -5.21
C ILE A 223 -21.14 2.98 -4.62
N GLY A 224 -21.89 2.47 -3.63
CA GLY A 224 -21.70 1.14 -3.06
C GLY A 224 -21.81 0.01 -4.09
N ARG A 225 -22.83 0.07 -4.97
CA ARG A 225 -23.00 -0.89 -6.06
C ARG A 225 -21.84 -0.81 -7.08
N GLN A 226 -21.47 0.40 -7.47
CA GLN A 226 -20.33 0.61 -8.38
C GLN A 226 -19.01 0.12 -7.76
N PHE A 227 -18.82 0.31 -6.45
CA PHE A 227 -17.66 -0.19 -5.73
C PHE A 227 -17.56 -1.72 -5.80
N LEU A 228 -18.67 -2.43 -5.53
CA LEU A 228 -18.74 -3.88 -5.67
C LEU A 228 -18.36 -4.34 -7.10
N GLU A 229 -18.98 -3.74 -8.12
CA GLU A 229 -18.79 -4.11 -9.52
C GLU A 229 -17.37 -3.86 -10.01
N ILE A 230 -16.78 -2.70 -9.69
CA ILE A 230 -15.45 -2.34 -10.13
C ILE A 230 -14.38 -3.16 -9.40
N THR A 231 -14.57 -3.38 -8.08
CA THR A 231 -13.68 -4.22 -7.29
C THR A 231 -13.67 -5.66 -7.84
N ARG A 232 -14.84 -6.20 -8.17
CA ARG A 232 -14.95 -7.53 -8.79
C ARG A 232 -14.22 -7.62 -10.14
N LYS A 233 -14.29 -6.57 -10.96
CA LYS A 233 -13.52 -6.52 -12.23
C LYS A 233 -12.02 -6.50 -11.99
N LEU A 234 -11.56 -5.75 -11.00
CA LEU A 234 -10.13 -5.68 -10.64
C LEU A 234 -9.63 -7.03 -10.13
N THR A 235 -10.35 -7.65 -9.20
CA THR A 235 -9.93 -8.92 -8.58
C THR A 235 -10.02 -10.11 -9.53
N ILE A 236 -11.13 -10.28 -10.23
CA ILE A 236 -11.40 -11.49 -11.04
C ILE A 236 -10.84 -11.35 -12.45
N SER A 237 -11.13 -10.22 -13.14
CA SER A 237 -10.76 -10.09 -14.56
C SER A 237 -9.34 -9.58 -14.77
N LYS A 238 -8.79 -8.81 -13.82
CA LYS A 238 -7.43 -8.28 -13.89
C LYS A 238 -6.47 -8.99 -12.95
N GLU A 239 -6.98 -9.86 -12.09
CA GLU A 239 -6.21 -10.57 -11.05
C GLU A 239 -5.39 -9.62 -10.14
N LYS A 240 -5.88 -8.38 -9.96
CA LYS A 240 -5.30 -7.37 -9.08
C LYS A 240 -5.94 -7.50 -7.70
N PRO A 241 -5.24 -7.95 -6.65
CA PRO A 241 -5.80 -8.01 -5.30
C PRO A 241 -6.16 -6.62 -4.81
N VAL A 242 -7.36 -6.50 -4.23
CA VAL A 242 -7.86 -5.27 -3.61
C VAL A 242 -7.91 -5.48 -2.10
N LEU A 243 -7.03 -4.79 -1.39
CA LEU A 243 -6.88 -4.82 0.07
C LEU A 243 -7.68 -3.67 0.65
N LEU A 244 -8.72 -3.97 1.43
CA LEU A 244 -9.65 -2.95 1.93
C LEU A 244 -9.55 -2.82 3.45
N TRP A 245 -9.02 -1.71 3.91
CA TRP A 245 -9.11 -1.28 5.30
C TRP A 245 -10.31 -0.35 5.48
N LYS A 246 -11.44 -0.94 5.85
CA LYS A 246 -12.67 -0.21 6.18
C LYS A 246 -12.74 0.03 7.68
N VAL A 247 -12.97 1.27 8.08
CA VAL A 247 -13.10 1.68 9.48
C VAL A 247 -14.53 2.13 9.81
N GLY A 248 -14.83 2.32 11.11
CA GLY A 248 -16.15 2.81 11.56
C GLY A 248 -17.12 1.68 11.91
N TYR A 249 -16.64 0.60 12.48
CA TYR A 249 -17.50 -0.49 12.95
C TYR A 249 -18.01 -0.28 14.39
N GLY A 250 -17.18 0.32 15.27
CA GLY A 250 -17.57 0.63 16.66
C GLY A 250 -18.33 1.95 16.77
N GLU A 251 -19.14 2.12 17.82
CA GLU A 251 -19.94 3.35 18.03
C GLU A 251 -19.05 4.59 18.12
N SER A 252 -17.99 4.57 18.92
CA SER A 252 -17.07 5.71 19.05
C SER A 252 -16.37 6.05 17.71
N THR A 253 -16.07 5.05 16.87
CA THR A 253 -15.48 5.30 15.55
C THR A 253 -16.51 5.82 14.55
N LYS A 254 -17.78 5.44 14.66
CA LYS A 254 -18.87 6.03 13.87
C LYS A 254 -19.06 7.50 14.19
N GLU A 255 -19.08 7.87 15.49
CA GLU A 255 -19.14 9.25 15.94
C GLU A 255 -17.95 10.07 15.44
N ALA A 256 -16.74 9.51 15.54
CA ALA A 256 -15.53 10.16 15.03
C ALA A 256 -15.60 10.39 13.51
N ILE A 257 -16.04 9.41 12.74
CA ILE A 257 -16.20 9.52 11.27
C ILE A 257 -17.26 10.57 10.94
N TYR A 258 -18.40 10.55 11.64
CA TYR A 258 -19.45 11.56 11.43
C TYR A 258 -18.94 12.97 11.66
N SER A 259 -18.20 13.17 12.75
CA SER A 259 -17.58 14.46 13.10
C SER A 259 -16.44 14.87 12.14
N HIS A 260 -15.79 13.90 11.47
CA HIS A 260 -14.63 14.14 10.62
C HIS A 260 -15.00 14.30 9.13
N THR A 261 -16.02 13.59 8.63
CA THR A 261 -16.34 13.54 7.20
C THR A 261 -17.81 13.72 6.87
N GLY A 262 -18.69 13.92 7.89
CA GLY A 262 -20.15 14.02 7.72
C GLY A 262 -20.82 12.74 7.18
N GLY A 263 -20.08 11.64 7.06
CA GLY A 263 -20.54 10.42 6.42
C GLY A 263 -21.06 9.34 7.38
N LEU A 264 -22.00 8.50 6.92
CA LEU A 264 -22.50 7.35 7.68
C LEU A 264 -21.64 6.13 7.41
N ALA A 265 -21.10 5.51 8.48
CA ALA A 265 -20.43 4.22 8.40
C ALA A 265 -21.46 3.10 8.16
N GLY A 266 -21.29 2.31 7.11
CA GLY A 266 -22.16 1.13 6.85
C GLY A 266 -21.97 0.02 7.90
N SER A 267 -22.88 -0.98 7.93
CA SER A 267 -22.74 -2.13 8.82
C SER A 267 -21.56 -3.04 8.42
N SER A 268 -20.90 -3.68 9.40
CA SER A 268 -19.80 -4.64 9.17
C SER A 268 -20.24 -5.80 8.26
N ASN A 269 -21.43 -6.36 8.49
CA ASN A 269 -21.96 -7.46 7.71
C ASN A 269 -22.09 -7.14 6.22
N LEU A 270 -22.47 -5.89 5.87
CA LEU A 270 -22.56 -5.46 4.48
C LEU A 270 -21.18 -5.43 3.81
N TRP A 271 -20.17 -4.93 4.51
CA TRP A 271 -18.79 -4.87 4.00
C TRP A 271 -18.17 -6.27 3.86
N GLU A 272 -18.45 -7.16 4.80
CA GLU A 272 -18.04 -8.58 4.71
C GLU A 272 -18.70 -9.28 3.53
N ALA A 273 -20.02 -9.09 3.33
CA ALA A 273 -20.73 -9.65 2.20
C ALA A 273 -20.20 -9.10 0.86
N MET A 274 -19.94 -7.80 0.80
CA MET A 274 -19.36 -7.15 -0.38
C MET A 274 -17.96 -7.72 -0.69
N ALA A 275 -17.11 -7.86 0.32
CA ALA A 275 -15.77 -8.43 0.17
C ALA A 275 -15.83 -9.86 -0.36
N LYS A 276 -16.67 -10.72 0.23
CA LYS A 276 -16.91 -12.11 -0.23
C LYS A 276 -17.38 -12.18 -1.69
N GLN A 277 -18.22 -11.24 -2.12
CA GLN A 277 -18.76 -11.22 -3.49
C GLN A 277 -17.79 -10.64 -4.51
N SER A 278 -16.96 -9.69 -4.12
CA SER A 278 -16.03 -9.01 -5.02
C SER A 278 -14.63 -9.62 -5.04
N GLY A 279 -14.25 -10.42 -4.05
CA GLY A 279 -12.90 -10.90 -3.86
C GLY A 279 -11.97 -9.85 -3.21
N ALA A 280 -12.51 -8.75 -2.69
CA ALA A 280 -11.74 -7.83 -1.87
C ALA A 280 -11.29 -8.50 -0.57
N ILE A 281 -10.10 -8.18 -0.12
CA ILE A 281 -9.53 -8.73 1.11
C ILE A 281 -9.65 -7.68 2.20
N LEU A 282 -10.48 -7.95 3.23
CA LEU A 282 -10.60 -7.06 4.38
C LEU A 282 -9.36 -7.18 5.27
N VAL A 283 -8.82 -6.04 5.68
CA VAL A 283 -7.66 -5.93 6.56
C VAL A 283 -7.94 -4.98 7.73
N GLN A 284 -7.20 -5.16 8.83
CA GLN A 284 -7.37 -4.40 10.08
C GLN A 284 -6.12 -3.56 10.38
N GLY A 285 -5.98 -2.45 9.66
CA GLY A 285 -4.90 -1.51 9.93
C GLY A 285 -3.85 -1.43 8.84
N SER A 286 -3.01 -0.40 8.97
CA SER A 286 -1.97 -0.08 7.99
C SER A 286 -0.89 -1.15 7.89
N TYR A 287 -0.47 -1.72 9.01
CA TYR A 287 0.54 -2.78 9.02
C TYR A 287 0.06 -4.07 8.36
N GLU A 288 -1.19 -4.50 8.61
CA GLU A 288 -1.76 -5.68 7.94
C GLU A 288 -1.90 -5.43 6.44
N LEU A 289 -2.40 -4.25 6.03
CA LEU A 289 -2.54 -3.87 4.62
C LEU A 289 -1.18 -3.91 3.89
N THR A 290 -0.18 -3.25 4.44
CA THR A 290 1.12 -3.11 3.78
C THR A 290 1.92 -4.41 3.82
N SER A 291 1.83 -5.20 4.90
CA SER A 291 2.45 -6.53 4.97
C SER A 291 1.82 -7.52 3.98
N LEU A 292 0.50 -7.45 3.80
CA LEU A 292 -0.18 -8.26 2.79
C LEU A 292 0.17 -7.80 1.36
N ALA A 293 0.29 -6.48 1.13
CA ALA A 293 0.77 -5.96 -0.13
C ALA A 293 2.21 -6.43 -0.43
N MET A 294 3.09 -6.44 0.58
CA MET A 294 4.42 -7.03 0.49
C MET A 294 4.35 -8.50 0.08
N ALA A 295 3.50 -9.29 0.73
CA ALA A 295 3.34 -10.70 0.39
C ALA A 295 2.96 -10.89 -1.09
N PHE A 296 1.97 -10.16 -1.59
CA PHE A 296 1.57 -10.20 -3.01
C PHE A 296 2.65 -9.67 -3.96
N ASN A 297 3.54 -8.78 -3.51
CA ASN A 297 4.61 -8.23 -4.34
C ASN A 297 5.78 -9.22 -4.51
N TYR A 298 6.06 -10.04 -3.48
CA TYR A 298 7.23 -10.92 -3.44
C TYR A 298 6.93 -12.40 -3.63
N ILE A 299 5.69 -12.83 -3.43
CA ILE A 299 5.29 -14.24 -3.49
C ILE A 299 4.38 -14.45 -4.70
N ASP A 300 4.77 -15.36 -5.58
CA ASP A 300 3.91 -15.75 -6.70
C ASP A 300 2.67 -16.50 -6.18
N LEU A 301 1.50 -15.94 -6.44
CA LEU A 301 0.21 -16.51 -6.03
C LEU A 301 -0.01 -17.94 -6.55
N LYS A 302 0.62 -18.32 -7.67
CA LYS A 302 0.52 -19.68 -8.23
C LYS A 302 1.27 -20.70 -7.39
N GLN A 303 2.34 -20.28 -6.71
CA GLN A 303 3.22 -21.16 -5.94
C GLN A 303 2.79 -21.29 -4.47
N ILE A 304 1.92 -20.40 -3.96
CA ILE A 304 1.50 -20.45 -2.57
C ILE A 304 0.45 -21.55 -2.35
N ASP A 305 0.55 -22.21 -1.19
CA ASP A 305 -0.43 -23.14 -0.65
C ASP A 305 -0.34 -23.11 0.89
N ARG A 306 -1.27 -23.76 1.56
CA ARG A 306 -1.39 -23.76 3.02
C ARG A 306 -0.34 -24.61 3.75
N ASN A 307 0.47 -25.42 3.05
CA ASN A 307 1.43 -26.35 3.63
C ASN A 307 2.82 -25.69 3.87
N LEU A 308 3.16 -25.46 5.12
CA LEU A 308 4.37 -24.72 5.50
C LEU A 308 5.45 -25.66 6.02
N GLY A 309 6.70 -25.41 5.60
CA GLY A 309 7.91 -25.92 6.24
C GLY A 309 8.49 -24.83 7.13
N ILE A 310 8.52 -25.04 8.44
CA ILE A 310 8.94 -24.04 9.42
C ILE A 310 10.32 -24.37 9.95
N VAL A 311 11.23 -23.38 9.94
CA VAL A 311 12.56 -23.43 10.53
C VAL A 311 12.67 -22.36 11.61
N ALA A 312 12.89 -22.76 12.84
CA ALA A 312 13.07 -21.86 13.97
C ALA A 312 14.26 -22.29 14.86
N LEU A 313 14.62 -21.41 15.77
CA LEU A 313 15.67 -21.64 16.76
C LEU A 313 15.06 -21.57 18.15
N GLY A 314 14.93 -22.73 18.78
CA GLY A 314 14.36 -22.88 20.12
C GLY A 314 12.92 -23.35 20.12
N GLY A 315 12.61 -24.28 21.02
CA GLY A 315 11.31 -24.95 21.10
C GLY A 315 10.13 -24.00 21.31
N GLY A 316 10.30 -22.94 22.11
CA GLY A 316 9.25 -21.94 22.33
C GLY A 316 8.85 -21.22 21.06
N SER A 317 9.82 -20.71 20.29
CA SER A 317 9.54 -20.02 19.01
C SER A 317 8.94 -20.95 17.97
N SER A 318 9.37 -22.22 17.94
CA SER A 318 8.79 -23.23 17.03
C SER A 318 7.32 -23.49 17.33
N ILE A 319 6.97 -23.58 18.62
CA ILE A 319 5.58 -23.77 19.06
C ILE A 319 4.75 -22.55 18.75
N GLU A 320 5.23 -21.35 19.11
CA GLU A 320 4.52 -20.08 18.90
C GLU A 320 4.19 -19.86 17.43
N VAL A 321 5.20 -19.95 16.54
CA VAL A 321 4.97 -19.74 15.10
C VAL A 321 4.01 -20.78 14.52
N THR A 322 4.12 -22.03 14.94
CA THR A 322 3.23 -23.10 14.46
C THR A 322 1.78 -22.85 14.87
N GLU A 323 1.54 -22.55 16.13
CA GLU A 323 0.18 -22.25 16.63
C GLU A 323 -0.43 -21.07 15.91
N LEU A 324 0.32 -19.98 15.72
CA LEU A 324 -0.15 -18.82 14.97
C LEU A 324 -0.47 -19.13 13.50
N MET A 325 0.30 -20.01 12.85
CA MET A 325 0.01 -20.46 11.50
C MET A 325 -1.28 -21.32 11.48
N GLU A 326 -1.44 -22.28 12.39
CA GLU A 326 -2.60 -23.17 12.45
C GLU A 326 -3.91 -22.41 12.78
N ILE A 327 -3.86 -21.44 13.71
CA ILE A 327 -5.01 -20.56 14.02
C ILE A 327 -5.45 -19.76 12.77
N ASN A 328 -4.53 -19.45 11.86
CA ASN A 328 -4.80 -18.78 10.60
C ASN A 328 -5.00 -19.77 9.42
N ASN A 329 -5.54 -20.97 9.67
CA ASN A 329 -5.89 -21.97 8.66
C ASN A 329 -4.72 -22.43 7.77
N LEU A 330 -3.50 -22.33 8.25
CA LEU A 330 -2.30 -22.85 7.58
C LEU A 330 -1.95 -24.20 8.19
N SER A 331 -1.22 -25.04 7.46
CA SER A 331 -0.86 -26.39 7.87
C SER A 331 0.66 -26.54 8.02
N VAL A 332 1.08 -27.28 9.03
CA VAL A 332 2.47 -27.63 9.24
C VAL A 332 2.61 -29.16 9.12
N PRO A 333 2.63 -29.71 7.89
CA PRO A 333 2.60 -31.14 7.64
C PRO A 333 3.89 -31.85 8.11
N LYS A 334 3.77 -33.15 8.38
CA LYS A 334 4.96 -33.99 8.61
C LYS A 334 5.83 -34.02 7.37
N LEU A 335 7.15 -33.89 7.57
CA LEU A 335 8.10 -34.03 6.48
C LEU A 335 8.14 -35.48 5.97
N ASN A 336 8.61 -35.63 4.74
CA ASN A 336 8.92 -36.94 4.18
C ASN A 336 10.14 -37.54 4.92
N LYS A 337 10.14 -38.85 5.12
CA LYS A 337 11.25 -39.58 5.75
C LYS A 337 12.61 -39.31 5.08
N GLU A 338 12.61 -39.18 3.75
CA GLU A 338 13.84 -38.85 3.03
C GLU A 338 14.40 -37.48 3.44
N THR A 339 13.55 -36.49 3.67
CA THR A 339 13.96 -35.16 4.16
C THR A 339 14.47 -35.24 5.59
N GLU A 340 13.82 -35.99 6.45
CA GLU A 340 14.27 -36.21 7.83
C GLU A 340 15.66 -36.90 7.88
N GLU A 341 15.90 -37.89 7.03
CA GLU A 341 17.20 -38.55 6.93
C GLU A 341 18.31 -37.62 6.38
N LYS A 342 17.96 -36.70 5.44
CA LYS A 342 18.93 -35.70 5.00
C LYS A 342 19.39 -34.78 6.11
N PHE A 343 18.53 -34.42 7.06
CA PHE A 343 18.95 -33.61 8.20
C PHE A 343 20.02 -34.31 9.07
N LYS A 344 19.90 -35.61 9.30
CA LYS A 344 20.88 -36.40 10.09
C LYS A 344 22.27 -36.39 9.50
N MET A 345 22.42 -36.10 8.20
CA MET A 345 23.74 -36.05 7.58
C MET A 345 24.58 -34.81 7.98
N PHE A 346 23.93 -33.74 8.46
CA PHE A 346 24.62 -32.48 8.78
C PHE A 346 24.17 -31.81 10.08
N LEU A 347 23.08 -32.28 10.70
CA LEU A 347 22.64 -31.85 12.02
C LEU A 347 22.84 -32.97 13.05
N PRO A 348 23.32 -32.64 14.24
CA PRO A 348 23.42 -33.62 15.33
C PRO A 348 22.03 -33.91 15.92
N GLU A 349 21.83 -35.10 16.44
CA GLU A 349 20.55 -35.52 17.07
C GLU A 349 20.29 -34.83 18.44
N ILE A 350 21.32 -34.26 19.04
CA ILE A 350 21.22 -33.59 20.34
C ILE A 350 20.72 -32.17 20.17
N ASN A 351 19.67 -31.80 20.90
CA ASN A 351 19.03 -30.47 20.85
C ASN A 351 18.49 -30.04 19.47
N THR A 352 18.13 -31.02 18.64
CA THR A 352 17.54 -30.79 17.32
C THR A 352 16.29 -31.64 17.15
N ILE A 353 15.26 -31.08 16.56
CA ILE A 353 14.01 -31.79 16.23
C ILE A 353 13.93 -31.89 14.71
N PHE A 354 14.06 -33.11 14.15
CA PHE A 354 14.05 -33.35 12.69
C PHE A 354 12.65 -33.49 12.08
N ARG A 355 11.65 -32.93 12.71
CA ARG A 355 10.28 -32.89 12.23
C ARG A 355 9.82 -31.44 12.01
N ASN A 356 8.79 -31.25 11.25
CA ASN A 356 8.17 -29.95 11.07
C ASN A 356 7.23 -29.61 12.25
N PRO A 357 7.36 -28.48 12.95
CA PRO A 357 8.39 -27.44 12.77
C PRO A 357 9.79 -27.95 13.14
N LEU A 358 10.79 -27.52 12.38
CA LEU A 358 12.18 -27.86 12.62
C LEU A 358 12.78 -26.90 13.64
N ASP A 359 13.18 -27.42 14.79
CA ASP A 359 13.94 -26.66 15.79
C ASP A 359 15.42 -26.99 15.68
N LEU A 360 16.22 -26.01 15.27
CA LEU A 360 17.66 -26.16 15.10
C LEU A 360 18.47 -25.94 16.40
N GLY A 361 17.81 -25.48 17.48
CA GLY A 361 18.50 -25.12 18.71
C GLY A 361 19.68 -24.18 18.45
N ALA A 362 20.83 -24.43 19.15
CA ALA A 362 22.02 -23.61 18.95
C ALA A 362 22.66 -23.76 17.56
N PHE A 363 22.39 -24.85 16.84
CA PHE A 363 22.96 -25.10 15.51
C PHE A 363 22.36 -24.20 14.42
N GLY A 364 21.25 -23.54 14.71
CA GLY A 364 20.67 -22.54 13.81
C GLY A 364 21.48 -21.25 13.67
N TYR A 365 22.47 -21.03 14.55
CA TYR A 365 23.43 -19.93 14.38
C TYR A 365 24.58 -20.29 13.41
N ASP A 366 24.73 -21.57 13.06
CA ASP A 366 25.67 -22.02 12.02
C ASP A 366 25.03 -21.74 10.64
N ALA A 367 25.56 -20.73 9.96
CA ALA A 367 25.05 -20.24 8.68
C ALA A 367 25.01 -21.33 7.58
N GLU A 368 26.00 -22.23 7.55
CA GLU A 368 26.06 -23.33 6.58
C GLU A 368 24.96 -24.37 6.84
N ARG A 369 24.79 -24.78 8.10
CA ARG A 369 23.75 -25.73 8.51
C ARG A 369 22.35 -25.14 8.27
N PHE A 370 22.15 -23.87 8.60
CA PHE A 370 20.90 -23.17 8.35
C PHE A 370 20.54 -23.17 6.85
N SER A 371 21.51 -22.80 6.01
CA SER A 371 21.36 -22.82 4.55
C SER A 371 21.01 -24.20 4.00
N LYS A 372 21.75 -25.25 4.45
CA LYS A 372 21.49 -26.65 4.06
C LYS A 372 20.08 -27.10 4.48
N THR A 373 19.62 -26.65 5.63
CA THR A 373 18.27 -26.95 6.14
C THR A 373 17.19 -26.37 5.23
N LEU A 374 17.29 -25.10 4.86
CA LEU A 374 16.33 -24.47 3.96
C LEU A 374 16.27 -25.19 2.60
N ILE A 375 17.44 -25.58 2.05
CA ILE A 375 17.53 -26.31 0.78
C ILE A 375 16.90 -27.71 0.90
N ALA A 376 17.08 -28.40 2.03
CA ALA A 376 16.52 -29.73 2.23
C ALA A 376 14.97 -29.68 2.33
N ILE A 377 14.42 -28.68 3.02
CA ILE A 377 12.96 -28.45 3.10
C ILE A 377 12.35 -28.09 1.73
N ASP A 378 13.08 -27.37 0.88
CA ASP A 378 12.61 -27.07 -0.48
C ASP A 378 12.31 -28.34 -1.30
N GLN A 379 13.03 -29.42 -1.03
CA GLN A 379 12.89 -30.69 -1.72
C GLN A 379 11.74 -31.55 -1.16
N ASP A 380 11.16 -31.19 -0.02
CA ASP A 380 10.08 -31.96 0.61
C ASP A 380 8.76 -31.80 -0.16
N PRO A 381 8.13 -32.90 -0.65
CA PRO A 381 6.88 -32.80 -1.43
C PRO A 381 5.69 -32.34 -0.63
N ASN A 382 5.71 -32.46 0.70
CA ASN A 382 4.60 -32.07 1.59
C ASN A 382 4.62 -30.58 1.93
N VAL A 383 5.69 -29.86 1.58
CA VAL A 383 5.87 -28.44 1.87
C VAL A 383 5.70 -27.62 0.60
N SER A 384 4.93 -26.53 0.68
CA SER A 384 4.71 -25.59 -0.44
C SER A 384 5.39 -24.23 -0.21
N VAL A 385 5.51 -23.80 1.06
CA VAL A 385 6.11 -22.52 1.44
C VAL A 385 7.11 -22.77 2.58
N ILE A 386 8.26 -22.13 2.53
CA ILE A 386 9.28 -22.20 3.58
C ILE A 386 9.21 -20.92 4.40
N VAL A 387 9.07 -21.06 5.71
CA VAL A 387 9.05 -19.97 6.68
C VAL A 387 10.23 -20.16 7.64
N PHE A 388 11.07 -19.15 7.79
CA PHE A 388 12.10 -19.16 8.83
C PHE A 388 11.92 -18.02 9.82
N VAL A 389 12.16 -18.30 11.09
CA VAL A 389 12.23 -17.30 12.15
C VAL A 389 13.71 -16.96 12.37
N LYS A 390 14.04 -15.68 12.22
CA LYS A 390 15.41 -15.17 12.33
C LYS A 390 16.00 -15.47 13.74
N PRO A 391 17.26 -15.91 13.83
CA PRO A 391 18.00 -15.94 15.10
C PRO A 391 18.07 -14.56 15.76
N ARG A 392 18.25 -14.52 17.08
CA ARG A 392 18.39 -13.25 17.83
C ARG A 392 19.53 -12.39 17.30
N HIS A 393 20.69 -12.98 17.14
CA HIS A 393 21.86 -12.35 16.54
C HIS A 393 22.17 -13.01 15.21
N ILE A 394 22.48 -12.23 14.22
CA ILE A 394 22.88 -12.65 12.88
C ILE A 394 24.09 -11.80 12.46
N ASP A 395 24.93 -12.39 11.63
CA ASP A 395 26.06 -11.71 11.01
C ASP A 395 25.92 -11.72 9.48
N GLU A 396 26.87 -11.10 8.81
CA GLU A 396 26.92 -11.07 7.35
C GLU A 396 27.03 -12.48 6.75
N ASN A 397 27.67 -13.43 7.44
CA ASN A 397 27.78 -14.81 6.98
C ASN A 397 26.42 -15.51 6.97
N PHE A 398 25.57 -15.24 7.97
CA PHE A 398 24.21 -15.77 8.01
C PHE A 398 23.38 -15.23 6.85
N ILE A 399 23.43 -13.91 6.61
CA ILE A 399 22.72 -13.26 5.50
C ILE A 399 23.17 -13.85 4.16
N ALA A 400 24.50 -13.92 3.94
CA ALA A 400 25.08 -14.50 2.73
C ALA A 400 24.67 -15.97 2.53
N ALA A 401 24.57 -16.75 3.60
CA ALA A 401 24.15 -18.14 3.53
C ALA A 401 22.67 -18.29 3.13
N VAL A 402 21.77 -17.43 3.65
CA VAL A 402 20.36 -17.42 3.24
C VAL A 402 20.23 -17.00 1.78
N ILE A 403 20.96 -15.98 1.34
CA ILE A 403 20.99 -15.53 -0.07
C ILE A 403 21.46 -16.68 -0.97
N LYS A 404 22.55 -17.36 -0.58
CA LYS A 404 23.07 -18.52 -1.32
C LYS A 404 22.06 -19.68 -1.34
N ALA A 405 21.35 -19.93 -0.24
CA ALA A 405 20.28 -20.92 -0.22
C ALA A 405 19.17 -20.54 -1.20
N LYS A 406 18.74 -19.27 -1.23
CA LYS A 406 17.68 -18.79 -2.10
C LYS A 406 17.96 -19.05 -3.58
N THR A 407 19.21 -19.01 -4.04
CA THR A 407 19.54 -19.33 -5.45
C THR A 407 19.23 -20.79 -5.84
N LYS A 408 19.06 -21.69 -4.85
CA LYS A 408 18.76 -23.11 -5.05
C LYS A 408 17.33 -23.48 -4.69
N ILE A 409 16.64 -22.63 -3.93
CA ILE A 409 15.26 -22.81 -3.46
C ILE A 409 14.30 -22.35 -4.55
N LYS A 410 13.33 -23.19 -4.87
CA LYS A 410 12.26 -22.93 -5.86
C LYS A 410 10.97 -22.47 -5.22
N LYS A 411 10.68 -22.96 -4.01
CA LYS A 411 9.49 -22.59 -3.26
C LYS A 411 9.58 -21.17 -2.71
N PRO A 412 8.45 -20.51 -2.44
CA PRO A 412 8.44 -19.26 -1.69
C PRO A 412 9.19 -19.40 -0.37
N LEU A 413 10.13 -18.50 -0.13
CA LEU A 413 10.91 -18.40 1.11
C LEU A 413 10.55 -17.10 1.81
N ILE A 414 10.18 -17.18 3.08
CA ILE A 414 9.69 -16.05 3.88
C ILE A 414 10.48 -16.01 5.19
N GLY A 415 10.93 -14.83 5.57
CA GLY A 415 11.55 -14.61 6.87
C GLY A 415 10.65 -13.85 7.85
N ILE A 416 10.84 -14.11 9.14
CA ILE A 416 10.19 -13.40 10.23
C ILE A 416 11.25 -12.88 11.18
N THR A 417 11.24 -11.58 11.46
CA THR A 417 12.26 -10.98 12.37
C THR A 417 11.88 -11.07 13.83
N ASN A 418 10.61 -11.06 14.15
CA ASN A 418 10.06 -11.05 15.50
C ASN A 418 10.81 -10.06 16.42
N LYS A 419 10.42 -8.80 16.45
CA LYS A 419 11.11 -7.73 17.21
C LYS A 419 11.29 -8.12 18.68
N ILE A 420 12.52 -8.41 19.09
CA ILE A 420 12.79 -8.84 20.45
C ILE A 420 13.41 -7.74 21.33
N ASN A 421 14.09 -6.73 20.74
CA ASN A 421 14.83 -5.72 21.52
C ASN A 421 14.96 -4.35 20.84
N ASP A 422 15.07 -3.31 21.68
CA ASP A 422 15.43 -1.93 21.31
C ASP A 422 16.96 -1.72 21.27
N GLU A 423 17.77 -2.79 21.28
CA GLU A 423 19.22 -2.71 21.17
C GLU A 423 19.61 -2.25 19.77
N ILE A 424 20.41 -1.19 19.68
CA ILE A 424 20.79 -0.54 18.40
C ILE A 424 21.49 -1.52 17.45
N ASP A 425 22.32 -2.42 17.96
CA ASP A 425 23.05 -3.36 17.11
C ASP A 425 22.13 -4.45 16.54
N VAL A 426 21.19 -4.96 17.32
CA VAL A 426 20.14 -5.88 16.82
C VAL A 426 19.27 -5.20 15.76
N PHE A 427 18.99 -3.92 15.94
CA PHE A 427 18.23 -3.14 14.94
C PHE A 427 19.00 -2.97 13.61
N LYS A 428 20.31 -2.70 13.67
CA LYS A 428 21.16 -2.62 12.47
C LYS A 428 21.22 -3.97 11.73
N ASP A 429 21.37 -5.07 12.47
CA ASP A 429 21.37 -6.43 11.90
C ASP A 429 20.06 -6.72 11.16
N VAL A 430 18.92 -6.34 11.77
CA VAL A 430 17.59 -6.49 11.13
C VAL A 430 17.47 -5.65 9.88
N LEU A 431 17.95 -4.40 9.87
CA LEU A 431 17.90 -3.54 8.69
C LEU A 431 18.76 -4.10 7.54
N SER A 432 19.98 -4.55 7.85
CA SER A 432 20.88 -5.17 6.87
C SER A 432 20.26 -6.45 6.29
N LEU A 433 19.77 -7.34 7.14
CA LEU A 433 19.07 -8.56 6.72
C LEU A 433 17.92 -8.25 5.77
N LYS A 434 17.06 -7.29 6.15
CA LYS A 434 15.91 -6.92 5.33
C LYS A 434 16.34 -6.44 3.96
N GLN A 435 17.23 -5.46 3.91
CA GLN A 435 17.68 -4.87 2.66
C GLN A 435 18.24 -5.94 1.71
N GLU A 436 19.11 -6.81 2.19
CA GLU A 436 19.72 -7.84 1.38
C GLU A 436 18.72 -8.91 0.92
N LEU A 437 17.82 -9.34 1.80
CA LEU A 437 16.86 -10.40 1.46
C LEU A 437 15.74 -9.90 0.54
N PHE A 438 15.27 -8.67 0.70
CA PHE A 438 14.34 -8.07 -0.25
C PHE A 438 14.92 -7.97 -1.67
N ASN A 439 16.23 -7.66 -1.79
CA ASN A 439 16.92 -7.59 -3.08
C ASN A 439 16.93 -8.93 -3.83
N VAL A 440 16.87 -10.05 -3.11
CA VAL A 440 16.81 -11.40 -3.69
C VAL A 440 15.40 -12.01 -3.67
N GLY A 441 14.37 -11.20 -3.43
CA GLY A 441 12.97 -11.60 -3.49
C GLY A 441 12.49 -12.44 -2.29
N VAL A 442 13.08 -12.23 -1.10
CA VAL A 442 12.64 -12.87 0.15
C VAL A 442 11.97 -11.82 1.04
N PRO A 443 10.64 -11.84 1.19
CA PRO A 443 9.94 -10.92 2.07
C PRO A 443 10.19 -11.23 3.54
N ILE A 444 10.36 -10.17 4.34
CA ILE A 444 10.63 -10.26 5.77
C ILE A 444 9.53 -9.58 6.56
N PHE A 445 8.80 -10.37 7.33
CA PHE A 445 7.72 -9.89 8.19
C PHE A 445 8.21 -9.44 9.55
N GLU A 446 7.59 -8.39 10.10
CA GLU A 446 7.90 -7.82 11.42
C GLU A 446 7.43 -8.72 12.57
N SER A 447 6.38 -9.52 12.36
CA SER A 447 5.85 -10.43 13.36
C SER A 447 5.28 -11.71 12.75
N MET A 448 5.16 -12.74 13.58
CA MET A 448 4.57 -14.03 13.20
C MET A 448 3.09 -13.90 12.83
N GLU A 449 2.33 -13.04 13.53
CA GLU A 449 0.91 -12.79 13.26
C GLU A 449 0.69 -12.15 11.89
N LEU A 450 1.53 -11.16 11.51
CA LEU A 450 1.43 -10.53 10.21
C LEU A 450 1.77 -11.51 9.09
N ALA A 451 2.76 -12.38 9.28
CA ALA A 451 3.10 -13.43 8.34
C ALA A 451 1.95 -14.44 8.18
N ALA A 452 1.41 -14.94 9.29
CA ALA A 452 0.32 -15.92 9.28
C ALA A 452 -0.94 -15.37 8.60
N LYS A 453 -1.36 -14.15 8.96
CA LYS A 453 -2.50 -13.48 8.32
C LYS A 453 -2.27 -13.25 6.83
N ALA A 454 -1.07 -12.79 6.43
CA ALA A 454 -0.79 -12.54 5.03
C ALA A 454 -0.85 -13.82 4.19
N LEU A 455 -0.26 -14.92 4.67
CA LEU A 455 -0.28 -16.20 3.98
C LEU A 455 -1.69 -16.78 3.86
N ASP A 456 -2.49 -16.77 4.95
CA ASP A 456 -3.89 -17.20 4.91
C ASP A 456 -4.71 -16.39 3.91
N ARG A 457 -4.58 -15.05 3.92
CA ARG A 457 -5.29 -14.16 3.00
C ARG A 457 -4.91 -14.42 1.53
N MET A 458 -3.63 -14.68 1.26
CA MET A 458 -3.18 -15.03 -0.09
C MET A 458 -3.75 -16.37 -0.56
N CYS A 459 -3.72 -17.40 0.30
CA CYS A 459 -4.31 -18.71 -0.01
C CYS A 459 -5.81 -18.58 -0.26
N SER A 460 -6.52 -17.85 0.61
CA SER A 460 -7.97 -17.62 0.47
C SER A 460 -8.31 -16.85 -0.80
N TYR A 461 -7.47 -15.88 -1.22
CA TYR A 461 -7.64 -15.15 -2.47
C TYR A 461 -7.41 -16.06 -3.69
N LYS A 462 -6.40 -16.92 -3.66
CA LYS A 462 -6.16 -17.94 -4.70
C LYS A 462 -7.36 -18.87 -4.85
N GLU A 463 -7.86 -19.43 -3.76
CA GLU A 463 -9.05 -20.30 -3.73
C GLU A 463 -10.28 -19.59 -4.30
N PHE A 464 -10.47 -18.31 -3.95
CA PHE A 464 -11.54 -17.47 -4.53
C PHE A 464 -11.41 -17.36 -6.05
N LEU A 465 -10.24 -17.07 -6.59
CA LEU A 465 -10.02 -16.97 -8.04
C LEU A 465 -10.26 -18.29 -8.77
N GLU A 466 -9.79 -19.39 -8.21
CA GLU A 466 -9.99 -20.74 -8.76
C GLU A 466 -11.47 -21.12 -8.83
N LYS A 467 -12.23 -20.84 -7.77
CA LYS A 467 -13.67 -21.04 -7.73
C LYS A 467 -14.39 -20.27 -8.85
N TYR A 468 -14.02 -19.01 -9.10
CA TYR A 468 -14.65 -18.21 -10.15
C TYR A 468 -14.24 -18.63 -11.57
N LYS A 469 -13.00 -19.07 -11.78
CA LYS A 469 -12.56 -19.64 -13.06
C LYS A 469 -13.37 -20.90 -13.40
N ASN A 470 -13.53 -21.79 -12.45
CA ASN A 470 -14.30 -23.02 -12.63
C ASN A 470 -15.81 -22.75 -12.89
N TYR A 471 -16.41 -21.78 -12.19
CA TYR A 471 -17.81 -21.39 -12.42
C TYR A 471 -18.04 -20.83 -13.83
N ASN A 472 -17.16 -19.98 -14.34
CA ASN A 472 -17.27 -19.44 -15.69
C ASN A 472 -17.05 -20.52 -16.79
N LEU A 473 -16.17 -21.50 -16.56
CA LEU A 473 -15.99 -22.65 -17.46
C LEU A 473 -17.24 -23.53 -17.52
N THR A 474 -17.92 -23.72 -16.39
CA THR A 474 -19.17 -24.51 -16.32
C THR A 474 -20.30 -23.81 -17.09
N LEU A 475 -20.45 -22.48 -16.94
CA LEU A 475 -21.46 -21.69 -17.69
C LEU A 475 -21.17 -21.58 -19.20
N ALA A 476 -19.92 -21.66 -19.61
CA ALA A 476 -19.54 -21.63 -21.03
C ALA A 476 -19.76 -22.98 -21.73
N ASN A 477 -19.93 -24.06 -20.97
CA ASN A 477 -20.16 -25.43 -21.46
C ASN A 477 -21.64 -25.88 -21.33
N THR A 478 -22.52 -25.03 -20.79
CA THR A 478 -23.97 -25.17 -20.77
C THR A 478 -24.63 -24.19 -21.72
#